data_eede1e7f17de781dcb5d4248fc12fedd
#
_entry.id   eede1e7f17de781dcb5d4248fc12fedd
#
_cell.length_a   1.000
_cell.length_b   1.000
_cell.length_c   1.000
_cell.angle_alpha   90.00
_cell.angle_beta   90.00
_cell.angle_gamma   90.00
#
_symmetry.space_group_name_H-M   'P 1'
#
loop_
_entity.id
_entity.type
_entity.pdbx_description
1 polymer ?
#
loop_
_entity_poly.entity_id
_entity_poly.type
_entity_poly.pdbx_seq_one_letter_code
_entity_poly.pdbx_strand_id
1 'polypeptide(L)'
;MDGMIINLTNRPIIIVSKNRKHDAWLLFIIAHELGHFIKGHLTKPDNIIYDADIEYEQDKEEKEANKFALELLTGSRSPKISISGSIDNSFKLFNVVSVIAKKMNIDPGVITLNFAYVTKKWALAEQTLKNLNPKADAVSKIHDKIRKNLNFNNTTKENTDFFIRIISLSGEGVASLS
;
A
#
# COMPACT_ATOMS: atom_id res chain seq x y z
N MET A 1 -8.52 2.98 8.57
CA MET A 1 -8.30 1.69 7.90
C MET A 1 -7.82 1.97 6.49
N ASP A 2 -6.65 1.51 6.13
CA ASP A 2 -6.05 1.70 4.81
C ASP A 2 -6.20 0.44 3.95
N GLY A 3 -6.19 -0.74 4.58
CA GLY A 3 -6.43 -2.04 3.98
C GLY A 3 -7.15 -2.98 4.92
N MET A 4 -7.49 -4.15 4.43
CA MET A 4 -7.93 -5.29 5.22
C MET A 4 -7.67 -6.58 4.44
N ILE A 5 -7.47 -7.67 5.16
CA ILE A 5 -7.44 -9.00 4.58
C ILE A 5 -8.56 -9.87 5.15
N ILE A 6 -9.22 -10.62 4.27
CA ILE A 6 -10.30 -11.54 4.60
C ILE A 6 -9.93 -12.91 4.05
N ASN A 7 -10.13 -13.96 4.84
CA ASN A 7 -9.98 -15.34 4.36
C ASN A 7 -11.35 -15.96 4.14
N LEU A 8 -11.83 -15.94 2.90
CA LEU A 8 -13.09 -16.57 2.50
C LEU A 8 -12.82 -17.98 1.96
N THR A 9 -13.26 -19.00 2.67
CA THR A 9 -13.17 -20.42 2.23
C THR A 9 -11.79 -20.79 1.65
N ASN A 10 -10.72 -20.48 2.41
CA ASN A 10 -9.32 -20.67 2.01
C ASN A 10 -8.86 -19.83 0.79
N ARG A 11 -9.55 -18.74 0.49
CA ARG A 11 -9.15 -17.76 -0.52
C ARG A 11 -8.93 -16.41 0.15
N PRO A 12 -7.69 -16.00 0.39
CA PRO A 12 -7.40 -14.69 0.95
C PRO A 12 -7.73 -13.60 -0.08
N ILE A 13 -8.44 -12.57 0.38
CA ILE A 13 -8.79 -11.39 -0.41
C ILE A 13 -8.25 -10.17 0.32
N ILE A 14 -7.42 -9.40 -0.34
CA ILE A 14 -6.94 -8.11 0.17
C ILE A 14 -7.80 -7.01 -0.42
N ILE A 15 -8.38 -6.19 0.45
CA ILE A 15 -9.17 -5.02 0.09
C ILE A 15 -8.39 -3.78 0.49
N VAL A 16 -8.13 -2.89 -0.46
CA VAL A 16 -7.50 -1.59 -0.21
C VAL A 16 -8.57 -0.51 -0.27
N SER A 17 -8.81 0.18 0.84
CA SER A 17 -9.92 1.14 0.97
C SER A 17 -9.51 2.59 0.74
N LYS A 18 -8.23 2.93 0.90
CA LYS A 18 -7.73 4.29 0.71
C LYS A 18 -7.32 4.58 -0.72
N ASN A 19 -7.81 5.70 -1.24
CA ASN A 19 -7.36 6.25 -2.51
C ASN A 19 -5.99 6.91 -2.35
N ARG A 20 -4.93 6.08 -2.39
CA ARG A 20 -3.53 6.54 -2.35
C ARG A 20 -2.97 6.58 -3.76
N LYS A 21 -2.60 7.76 -4.24
CA LYS A 21 -2.11 7.95 -5.62
C LYS A 21 -0.72 7.36 -5.87
N HIS A 22 0.14 7.30 -4.84
CA HIS A 22 1.53 6.87 -4.98
C HIS A 22 1.67 5.36 -4.82
N ASP A 23 2.37 4.73 -5.74
CA ASP A 23 2.61 3.28 -5.80
C ASP A 23 3.18 2.74 -4.48
N ALA A 24 4.13 3.46 -3.86
CA ALA A 24 4.76 3.06 -2.61
C ALA A 24 3.76 2.83 -1.46
N TRP A 25 2.73 3.67 -1.35
CA TRP A 25 1.68 3.49 -0.35
C TRP A 25 0.90 2.20 -0.57
N LEU A 26 0.44 1.97 -1.82
CA LEU A 26 -0.34 0.77 -2.12
C LEU A 26 0.50 -0.49 -2.00
N LEU A 27 1.76 -0.44 -2.42
CA LEU A 27 2.69 -1.55 -2.23
C LEU A 27 2.88 -1.90 -0.75
N PHE A 28 3.04 -0.88 0.11
CA PHE A 28 3.19 -1.11 1.54
C PHE A 28 1.91 -1.71 2.15
N ILE A 29 0.74 -1.16 1.84
CA ILE A 29 -0.55 -1.69 2.33
C ILE A 29 -0.73 -3.15 1.89
N ILE A 30 -0.56 -3.45 0.61
CA ILE A 30 -0.72 -4.82 0.09
C ILE A 30 0.30 -5.78 0.73
N ALA A 31 1.55 -5.35 0.89
CA ALA A 31 2.59 -6.16 1.53
C ALA A 31 2.30 -6.40 3.02
N HIS A 32 1.73 -5.42 3.71
CA HIS A 32 1.31 -5.52 5.12
C HIS A 32 0.18 -6.53 5.28
N GLU A 33 -0.88 -6.41 4.50
CA GLU A 33 -2.00 -7.36 4.52
C GLU A 33 -1.56 -8.78 4.16
N LEU A 34 -0.68 -8.91 3.17
CA LEU A 34 -0.05 -10.19 2.84
C LEU A 34 0.74 -10.73 4.04
N GLY A 35 1.37 -9.86 4.81
CA GLY A 35 2.07 -10.20 6.05
C GLY A 35 1.17 -10.89 7.06
N HIS A 36 -0.04 -10.38 7.30
CA HIS A 36 -1.02 -11.02 8.17
C HIS A 36 -1.36 -12.45 7.71
N PHE A 37 -1.54 -12.64 6.41
CA PHE A 37 -1.81 -13.97 5.85
C PHE A 37 -0.62 -14.91 6.04
N ILE A 38 0.58 -14.52 5.63
CA ILE A 38 1.78 -15.36 5.67
C ILE A 38 2.20 -15.70 7.11
N LYS A 39 1.93 -14.82 8.08
CA LYS A 39 2.22 -15.04 9.50
C LYS A 39 1.15 -15.86 10.22
N GLY A 40 0.06 -16.20 9.54
CA GLY A 40 -1.02 -17.01 10.11
C GLY A 40 -1.91 -16.25 11.10
N HIS A 41 -2.01 -14.93 10.99
CA HIS A 41 -2.87 -14.11 11.85
C HIS A 41 -4.36 -14.36 11.58
N LEU A 42 -4.70 -14.91 10.42
CA LEU A 42 -6.06 -15.31 10.01
C LEU A 42 -6.38 -16.74 10.51
N THR A 43 -6.41 -16.95 11.81
CA THR A 43 -6.49 -18.29 12.41
C THR A 43 -7.87 -18.94 12.35
N LYS A 44 -8.93 -18.20 12.04
CA LYS A 44 -10.31 -18.72 11.94
C LYS A 44 -10.87 -18.48 10.54
N PRO A 45 -11.67 -19.41 9.99
CA PRO A 45 -12.48 -19.11 8.82
C PRO A 45 -13.35 -17.88 9.16
N ASP A 46 -13.44 -16.98 8.20
CA ASP A 46 -14.19 -15.72 8.32
C ASP A 46 -13.61 -14.67 9.29
N ASN A 47 -12.34 -14.81 9.70
CA ASN A 47 -11.65 -13.72 10.39
C ASN A 47 -11.37 -12.57 9.41
N ILE A 48 -11.82 -11.40 9.82
CA ILE A 48 -11.52 -10.13 9.18
C ILE A 48 -10.50 -9.43 10.08
N ILE A 49 -9.30 -9.17 9.55
CA ILE A 49 -8.34 -8.30 10.21
C ILE A 49 -8.50 -6.91 9.61
N TYR A 50 -8.84 -5.96 10.47
CA TYR A 50 -8.89 -4.56 10.11
C TYR A 50 -7.54 -3.94 10.46
N ASP A 51 -6.89 -3.32 9.49
CA ASP A 51 -5.75 -2.46 9.76
C ASP A 51 -6.23 -1.25 10.59
N ALA A 52 -5.84 -1.24 11.85
CA ALA A 52 -5.94 -0.06 12.68
C ALA A 52 -4.78 0.85 12.29
N ASP A 53 -5.06 2.01 11.77
CA ASP A 53 -4.15 3.08 11.35
C ASP A 53 -2.67 2.78 11.59
N ILE A 54 -1.86 2.73 10.53
CA ILE A 54 -0.40 2.47 10.53
C ILE A 54 0.36 3.27 11.60
N GLU A 55 -0.26 4.28 12.20
CA GLU A 55 0.27 5.11 13.27
C GLU A 55 0.18 4.48 14.67
N TYR A 56 -0.63 3.42 14.88
CA TYR A 56 -0.84 2.80 16.20
C TYR A 56 -0.30 1.37 16.27
N GLU A 57 1.02 1.24 16.35
CA GLU A 57 1.73 -0.03 16.61
C GLU A 57 1.56 -0.50 18.06
N GLN A 58 0.42 -1.00 18.46
CA GLN A 58 0.30 -1.60 19.79
C GLN A 58 0.24 -3.14 19.76
N ASP A 59 -0.22 -3.73 18.67
CA ASP A 59 -0.38 -5.17 18.56
C ASP A 59 0.89 -5.87 18.03
N LYS A 60 1.15 -7.09 18.54
CA LYS A 60 2.25 -7.93 18.10
C LYS A 60 2.09 -8.35 16.62
N GLU A 61 0.87 -8.65 16.20
CA GLU A 61 0.55 -9.08 14.84
C GLU A 61 0.80 -7.95 13.83
N GLU A 62 0.42 -6.71 14.17
CA GLU A 62 0.70 -5.53 13.37
C GLU A 62 2.21 -5.29 13.18
N LYS A 63 2.99 -5.47 14.26
CA LYS A 63 4.46 -5.37 14.19
C LYS A 63 5.08 -6.45 13.30
N GLU A 64 4.54 -7.65 13.33
CA GLU A 64 4.99 -8.76 12.49
C GLU A 64 4.65 -8.52 11.02
N ALA A 65 3.44 -8.03 10.73
CA ALA A 65 3.00 -7.65 9.38
C ALA A 65 3.84 -6.50 8.82
N ASN A 66 4.09 -5.45 9.62
CA ASN A 66 4.96 -4.33 9.24
C ASN A 66 6.40 -4.78 8.93
N LYS A 67 6.97 -5.66 9.75
CA LYS A 67 8.32 -6.22 9.51
C LYS A 67 8.35 -7.06 8.23
N PHE A 68 7.30 -7.84 7.98
CA PHE A 68 7.19 -8.61 6.75
C PHE A 68 7.11 -7.68 5.52
N ALA A 69 6.27 -6.63 5.56
CA ALA A 69 6.17 -5.65 4.49
C ALA A 69 7.51 -4.97 4.20
N LEU A 70 8.23 -4.54 5.23
CA LEU A 70 9.57 -3.97 5.08
C LEU A 70 10.55 -4.97 4.47
N GLU A 71 10.56 -6.23 4.93
CA GLU A 71 11.42 -7.27 4.37
C GLU A 71 11.13 -7.51 2.89
N LEU A 72 9.86 -7.61 2.52
CA LEU A 72 9.44 -7.81 1.14
C LEU A 72 9.85 -6.64 0.23
N LEU A 73 9.70 -5.41 0.69
CA LEU A 73 9.93 -4.20 -0.13
C LEU A 73 11.38 -3.72 -0.11
N THR A 74 12.17 -4.10 0.88
CA THR A 74 13.54 -3.57 1.06
C THR A 74 14.61 -4.66 1.17
N GLY A 75 14.23 -5.92 1.26
CA GLY A 75 15.13 -7.04 1.54
C GLY A 75 15.57 -7.14 3.01
N SER A 76 15.01 -6.32 3.92
CA SER A 76 15.38 -6.29 5.35
C SER A 76 14.18 -5.99 6.24
N ARG A 77 14.05 -6.74 7.35
CA ARG A 77 13.01 -6.49 8.39
C ARG A 77 13.22 -5.19 9.16
N SER A 78 14.43 -4.67 9.14
CA SER A 78 14.81 -3.43 9.79
C SER A 78 15.84 -2.72 8.91
N PRO A 79 15.38 -2.14 7.79
CA PRO A 79 16.30 -1.48 6.87
C PRO A 79 16.97 -0.31 7.59
N LYS A 80 18.28 -0.40 7.77
CA LYS A 80 19.09 0.71 8.30
C LYS A 80 19.27 1.79 7.24
N ILE A 81 18.18 2.44 6.88
CA ILE A 81 18.20 3.58 5.96
C ILE A 81 18.58 4.81 6.78
N SER A 82 19.90 5.01 6.94
CA SER A 82 20.42 6.17 7.65
C SER A 82 20.38 7.39 6.72
N ILE A 83 19.41 8.25 6.96
CA ILE A 83 19.39 9.58 6.35
C ILE A 83 20.11 10.52 7.30
N SER A 84 21.38 10.81 7.01
CA SER A 84 22.21 11.71 7.81
C SER A 84 21.92 13.17 7.49
N GLY A 85 21.98 14.02 8.52
CA GLY A 85 21.76 15.47 8.41
C GLY A 85 20.32 15.91 8.71
N SER A 86 20.13 17.20 8.86
CA SER A 86 18.82 17.81 9.05
C SER A 86 18.06 17.87 7.74
N ILE A 87 17.03 17.04 7.60
CA ILE A 87 16.10 17.10 6.48
C ILE A 87 14.91 17.97 6.89
N ASP A 88 14.86 19.16 6.30
CA ASP A 88 13.90 20.23 6.61
C ASP A 88 12.94 20.54 5.45
N ASN A 89 13.24 20.06 4.23
CA ASN A 89 12.37 20.27 3.08
C ASN A 89 12.35 19.07 2.13
N SER A 90 11.32 19.03 1.29
CA SER A 90 11.05 17.90 0.38
C SER A 90 12.10 17.77 -0.73
N PHE A 91 12.75 18.83 -1.14
CA PHE A 91 13.80 18.78 -2.17
C PHE A 91 15.05 18.09 -1.63
N LYS A 92 15.47 18.40 -0.41
CA LYS A 92 16.57 17.69 0.25
C LYS A 92 16.24 16.21 0.42
N LEU A 93 15.02 15.90 0.89
CA LEU A 93 14.59 14.51 1.04
C LEU A 93 14.59 13.79 -0.31
N PHE A 94 14.03 14.39 -1.36
CA PHE A 94 14.03 13.85 -2.72
C PHE A 94 15.44 13.46 -3.19
N ASN A 95 16.42 14.36 -3.06
CA ASN A 95 17.79 14.09 -3.47
C ASN A 95 18.39 12.91 -2.70
N VAL A 96 18.23 12.91 -1.38
CA VAL A 96 18.78 11.85 -0.52
C VAL A 96 18.15 10.49 -0.82
N VAL A 97 16.81 10.41 -0.90
CA VAL A 97 16.15 9.13 -1.17
C VAL A 97 16.45 8.62 -2.57
N SER A 98 16.63 9.49 -3.57
CA SER A 98 16.98 9.10 -4.93
C SER A 98 18.38 8.47 -5.00
N VAL A 99 19.34 9.00 -4.25
CA VAL A 99 20.69 8.42 -4.16
C VAL A 99 20.68 7.06 -3.46
N ILE A 100 19.98 6.98 -2.32
CA ILE A 100 19.88 5.74 -1.54
C ILE A 100 19.16 4.66 -2.36
N ALA A 101 18.07 5.03 -3.06
CA ALA A 101 17.28 4.13 -3.90
C ALA A 101 18.14 3.44 -4.96
N LYS A 102 18.97 4.20 -5.66
CA LYS A 102 19.91 3.65 -6.65
C LYS A 102 20.94 2.72 -6.03
N LYS A 103 21.51 3.12 -4.88
CA LYS A 103 22.53 2.32 -4.17
C LYS A 103 21.98 1.00 -3.65
N MET A 104 20.76 1.00 -3.13
CA MET A 104 20.14 -0.16 -2.50
C MET A 104 19.25 -0.97 -3.45
N ASN A 105 19.00 -0.46 -4.65
CA ASN A 105 18.02 -1.02 -5.60
C ASN A 105 16.62 -1.15 -4.99
N ILE A 106 16.18 -0.11 -4.29
CA ILE A 106 14.87 -0.02 -3.63
C ILE A 106 14.09 1.16 -4.23
N ASP A 107 12.78 1.05 -4.31
CA ASP A 107 11.92 2.16 -4.75
C ASP A 107 12.10 3.39 -3.84
N PRO A 108 12.33 4.61 -4.40
CA PRO A 108 12.54 5.80 -3.59
C PRO A 108 11.32 6.21 -2.77
N GLY A 109 10.11 5.86 -3.20
CA GLY A 109 8.89 6.10 -2.44
C GLY A 109 8.83 5.23 -1.18
N VAL A 110 9.28 3.97 -1.25
CA VAL A 110 9.38 3.09 -0.07
C VAL A 110 10.36 3.66 0.96
N ILE A 111 11.52 4.18 0.50
CA ILE A 111 12.49 4.84 1.37
C ILE A 111 11.89 6.11 1.99
N THR A 112 11.12 6.87 1.22
CA THR A 112 10.42 8.08 1.69
C THR A 112 9.40 7.75 2.78
N LEU A 113 8.62 6.68 2.61
CA LEU A 113 7.66 6.23 3.63
C LEU A 113 8.36 5.71 4.90
N ASN A 114 9.46 4.98 4.74
CA ASN A 114 10.26 4.55 5.89
C ASN A 114 10.84 5.75 6.67
N PHE A 115 11.32 6.78 5.97
CA PHE A 115 11.74 8.03 6.62
C PHE A 115 10.60 8.69 7.41
N ALA A 116 9.39 8.79 6.83
CA ALA A 116 8.23 9.35 7.50
C ALA A 116 7.86 8.56 8.75
N TYR A 117 7.87 7.24 8.64
CA TYR A 117 7.57 6.34 9.76
C TYR A 117 8.52 6.55 10.95
N VAL A 118 9.83 6.63 10.68
CA VAL A 118 10.86 6.81 11.71
C VAL A 118 10.84 8.23 12.31
N THR A 119 10.65 9.26 11.46
CA THR A 119 10.77 10.66 11.88
C THR A 119 9.44 11.33 12.21
N LYS A 120 8.32 10.68 11.89
CA LYS A 120 6.95 11.20 11.98
C LYS A 120 6.70 12.45 11.11
N LYS A 121 7.56 12.72 10.12
CA LYS A 121 7.45 13.86 9.20
C LYS A 121 6.62 13.52 7.95
N TRP A 122 5.36 13.15 8.16
CA TRP A 122 4.45 12.69 7.10
C TRP A 122 4.20 13.72 6.00
N ALA A 123 3.95 14.99 6.37
CA ALA A 123 3.72 16.05 5.40
C ALA A 123 4.92 16.26 4.45
N LEU A 124 6.13 16.11 4.98
CA LEU A 124 7.37 16.20 4.20
C LEU A 124 7.50 15.03 3.22
N ALA A 125 7.17 13.83 3.68
CA ALA A 125 7.19 12.64 2.85
C ALA A 125 6.15 12.72 1.72
N GLU A 126 4.93 13.14 1.99
CA GLU A 126 3.88 13.32 0.98
C GLU A 126 4.31 14.30 -0.11
N GLN A 127 4.91 15.44 0.26
CA GLN A 127 5.45 16.38 -0.72
C GLN A 127 6.61 15.78 -1.53
N THR A 128 7.44 14.95 -0.89
CA THR A 128 8.53 14.25 -1.58
C THR A 128 8.02 13.21 -2.56
N LEU A 129 6.99 12.44 -2.19
CA LEU A 129 6.33 11.49 -3.09
C LEU A 129 5.75 12.17 -4.34
N LYS A 130 5.13 13.36 -4.17
CA LYS A 130 4.66 14.19 -5.29
C LYS A 130 5.81 14.63 -6.20
N ASN A 131 6.98 14.98 -5.62
CA ASN A 131 8.14 15.35 -6.40
C ASN A 131 8.76 14.16 -7.15
N LEU A 132 8.73 12.95 -6.54
CA LEU A 132 9.24 11.71 -7.16
C LEU A 132 8.37 11.28 -8.35
N ASN A 133 7.06 11.37 -8.21
CA ASN A 133 6.12 11.03 -9.27
C ASN A 133 4.89 11.96 -9.26
N PRO A 134 4.96 13.12 -9.95
CA PRO A 134 3.86 14.08 -10.02
C PRO A 134 2.58 13.53 -10.70
N LYS A 135 2.74 12.52 -11.54
CA LYS A 135 1.64 11.86 -12.28
C LYS A 135 1.30 10.49 -11.70
N ALA A 136 1.55 10.31 -10.40
CA ALA A 136 1.22 9.05 -9.74
C ALA A 136 -0.28 8.76 -9.82
N ASP A 137 -0.63 7.58 -10.28
CA ASP A 137 -1.99 7.06 -10.35
C ASP A 137 -1.98 5.54 -10.14
N ALA A 138 -1.61 5.15 -8.94
CA ALA A 138 -1.49 3.75 -8.57
C ALA A 138 -2.84 3.04 -8.54
N VAL A 139 -3.90 3.76 -8.22
CA VAL A 139 -5.28 3.22 -8.17
C VAL A 139 -5.71 2.75 -9.56
N SER A 140 -5.57 3.60 -10.58
CA SER A 140 -5.91 3.21 -11.95
C SER A 140 -5.07 2.03 -12.45
N LYS A 141 -3.78 1.98 -12.10
CA LYS A 141 -2.92 0.83 -12.44
C LYS A 141 -3.46 -0.48 -11.85
N ILE A 142 -3.91 -0.46 -10.59
CA ILE A 142 -4.49 -1.63 -9.93
C ILE A 142 -5.83 -2.00 -10.59
N HIS A 143 -6.70 -1.03 -10.84
CA HIS A 143 -7.99 -1.27 -11.50
C HIS A 143 -7.80 -1.90 -12.89
N ASP A 144 -6.87 -1.38 -13.69
CA ASP A 144 -6.56 -1.94 -14.99
C ASP A 144 -6.03 -3.38 -14.89
N LYS A 145 -5.18 -3.64 -13.90
CA LYS A 145 -4.66 -4.98 -13.66
C LYS A 145 -5.76 -5.94 -13.24
N ILE A 146 -6.66 -5.52 -12.36
CA ILE A 146 -7.83 -6.30 -11.94
C ILE A 146 -8.73 -6.60 -13.15
N ARG A 147 -9.12 -5.58 -13.92
CA ARG A 147 -9.98 -5.75 -15.11
C ARG A 147 -9.40 -6.72 -16.13
N LYS A 148 -8.08 -6.69 -16.35
CA LYS A 148 -7.40 -7.57 -17.29
C LYS A 148 -7.28 -9.02 -16.84
N ASN A 149 -7.29 -9.27 -15.53
CA ASN A 149 -7.03 -10.61 -14.99
C ASN A 149 -8.26 -11.27 -14.36
N LEU A 150 -9.34 -10.55 -14.12
CA LEU A 150 -10.58 -11.14 -13.64
C LEU A 150 -11.34 -11.81 -14.77
N ASN A 151 -11.76 -13.03 -14.50
CA ASN A 151 -12.65 -13.78 -15.38
C ASN A 151 -14.08 -13.73 -14.82
N PHE A 152 -14.95 -13.05 -15.54
CA PHE A 152 -16.37 -12.88 -15.18
C PHE A 152 -17.30 -13.94 -15.78
N ASN A 153 -16.76 -14.93 -16.52
CA ASN A 153 -17.57 -15.92 -17.25
C ASN A 153 -18.52 -16.73 -16.35
N ASN A 154 -18.17 -16.91 -15.07
CA ASN A 154 -18.96 -17.65 -14.09
C ASN A 154 -19.71 -16.72 -13.11
N THR A 155 -19.86 -15.44 -13.45
CA THR A 155 -20.48 -14.43 -12.62
C THR A 155 -21.74 -13.91 -13.31
N THR A 156 -22.83 -13.67 -12.55
CA THR A 156 -24.02 -13.03 -13.11
C THR A 156 -23.69 -11.62 -13.60
N LYS A 157 -24.46 -11.12 -14.56
CA LYS A 157 -24.30 -9.75 -15.05
C LYS A 157 -24.43 -8.73 -13.91
N GLU A 158 -25.39 -8.92 -13.02
CA GLU A 158 -25.61 -8.01 -11.88
C GLU A 158 -24.40 -7.96 -10.93
N ASN A 159 -23.80 -9.12 -10.61
CA ASN A 159 -22.59 -9.16 -9.78
C ASN A 159 -21.40 -8.56 -10.49
N THR A 160 -21.27 -8.77 -11.78
CA THR A 160 -20.21 -8.14 -12.61
C THR A 160 -20.36 -6.61 -12.62
N ASP A 161 -21.56 -6.10 -12.87
CA ASP A 161 -21.85 -4.67 -12.91
C ASP A 161 -21.65 -4.03 -11.51
N PHE A 162 -22.05 -4.73 -10.45
CA PHE A 162 -21.82 -4.28 -9.08
C PHE A 162 -20.32 -4.18 -8.76
N PHE A 163 -19.56 -5.23 -9.10
CA PHE A 163 -18.11 -5.23 -8.87
C PHE A 163 -17.40 -4.12 -9.65
N ILE A 164 -17.73 -3.95 -10.95
CA ILE A 164 -17.16 -2.88 -11.79
C ILE A 164 -17.49 -1.52 -11.19
N ARG A 165 -18.69 -1.34 -10.67
CA ARG A 165 -19.11 -0.09 -10.01
C ARG A 165 -18.26 0.20 -8.77
N ILE A 166 -18.03 -0.81 -7.90
CA ILE A 166 -17.20 -0.65 -6.70
C ILE A 166 -15.79 -0.18 -7.07
N ILE A 167 -15.13 -0.85 -8.01
CA ILE A 167 -13.78 -0.48 -8.42
C ILE A 167 -13.71 0.84 -9.21
N SER A 168 -14.82 1.29 -9.80
CA SER A 168 -14.90 2.56 -10.52
C SER A 168 -15.20 3.75 -9.61
N LEU A 169 -15.91 3.54 -8.50
CA LEU A 169 -16.21 4.58 -7.52
C LEU A 169 -14.99 5.08 -6.75
N SER A 170 -13.89 4.34 -6.76
CA SER A 170 -12.62 4.74 -6.13
C SER A 170 -11.75 5.68 -6.98
N GLY A 171 -12.15 5.97 -8.23
CA GLY A 171 -11.43 6.88 -9.12
C GLY A 171 -12.39 7.70 -9.97
N GLU A 172 -12.60 8.95 -9.60
CA GLU A 172 -13.35 10.01 -10.29
C GLU A 172 -14.87 9.82 -10.45
N GLY A 173 -15.57 10.95 -10.26
CA GLY A 173 -17.02 11.02 -10.25
C GLY A 173 -17.66 10.37 -11.47
N VAL A 174 -18.81 9.77 -11.19
CA VAL A 174 -19.72 9.15 -12.13
C VAL A 174 -19.97 10.10 -13.32
N ALA A 175 -19.21 9.92 -14.40
CA ALA A 175 -19.67 10.39 -15.69
C ALA A 175 -20.79 9.44 -16.10
N SER A 176 -21.99 9.97 -16.14
CA SER A 176 -23.25 9.37 -16.56
C SER A 176 -23.07 8.32 -17.65
N LEU A 177 -23.40 7.07 -17.34
CA LEU A 177 -23.80 6.11 -18.34
C LEU A 177 -25.29 6.37 -18.61
N SER A 178 -25.57 7.22 -19.60
CA SER A 178 -26.85 7.29 -20.28
C SER A 178 -26.90 6.18 -21.33
#